data_743801037dde09ee9de24026a4bcd5f4
#
_entry.id   743801037dde09ee9de24026a4bcd5f4
#
_cell.length_a   1.000
_cell.length_b   1.000
_cell.length_c   1.000
_cell.angle_alpha   90.00
_cell.angle_beta   90.00
_cell.angle_gamma   90.00
#
_symmetry.space_group_name_H-M   'P 1'
#
loop_
_entity.id
_entity.type
_entity.pdbx_description
1 polymer ?
#
loop_
_entity_poly.entity_id
_entity_poly.type
_entity_poly.pdbx_seq_one_letter_code
_entity_poly.pdbx_strand_id
1 'polypeptide(L)'
;WLSGSLHLKSNLTLYLEEGSKILFSNRPEDYLPVVFTRWEGVECFNYSPLIYAKDCEHITISGPGTLDGNGSAWWHWKKLQQNAADRLIWAESRGIAPKDRIFATEADALRPSFMQFIDCHDLILRDFTITNGPQWTIHPVYCSDVTARNLTVLTEGPNTDGFNPDSCENVLIEDCTFSTGDDCI
;
A
#
# COMPACT_ATOMS: atom_id res chain seq x y z
N TRP A 1 -2.17 -18.89 1.79
CA TRP A 1 -2.83 -18.40 3.00
C TRP A 1 -3.76 -17.24 2.66
N LEU A 2 -4.91 -17.15 3.35
CA LEU A 2 -5.80 -15.97 3.28
C LEU A 2 -5.52 -15.09 4.50
N SER A 3 -5.38 -13.77 4.28
CA SER A 3 -5.09 -12.81 5.34
C SER A 3 -5.89 -11.51 5.14
N GLY A 4 -6.23 -10.84 6.23
CA GLY A 4 -6.53 -9.40 6.22
C GLY A 4 -5.24 -8.60 6.23
N SER A 5 -5.28 -7.36 6.74
CA SER A 5 -4.10 -6.50 6.81
C SER A 5 -2.99 -7.10 7.69
N LEU A 6 -1.75 -7.01 7.21
CA LEU A 6 -0.55 -7.38 7.95
C LEU A 6 0.15 -6.11 8.44
N HIS A 7 0.21 -5.92 9.75
CA HIS A 7 0.94 -4.81 10.37
C HIS A 7 2.33 -5.27 10.80
N LEU A 8 3.34 -4.83 10.08
CA LEU A 8 4.74 -5.15 10.35
C LEU A 8 5.27 -4.31 11.52
N LYS A 9 6.34 -4.78 12.12
CA LYS A 9 7.02 -4.15 13.25
C LYS A 9 8.50 -4.02 12.97
N SER A 10 9.19 -3.17 13.72
CA SER A 10 10.65 -3.03 13.63
C SER A 10 11.37 -4.36 13.84
N ASN A 11 12.50 -4.50 13.17
CA ASN A 11 13.39 -5.67 13.27
C ASN A 11 12.70 -6.99 12.84
N LEU A 12 11.89 -6.92 11.77
CA LEU A 12 11.11 -8.06 11.28
C LEU A 12 11.50 -8.41 9.85
N THR A 13 11.64 -9.70 9.60
CA THR A 13 11.70 -10.26 8.24
C THR A 13 10.46 -11.09 7.96
N LEU A 14 9.68 -10.69 6.96
CA LEU A 14 8.65 -11.53 6.35
C LEU A 14 9.30 -12.28 5.18
N TYR A 15 9.50 -13.58 5.34
CA TYR A 15 10.06 -14.41 4.27
C TYR A 15 8.98 -15.22 3.57
N LEU A 16 8.93 -15.11 2.26
CA LEU A 16 7.98 -15.77 1.37
C LEU A 16 8.68 -16.96 0.70
N GLU A 17 8.41 -18.17 1.19
CA GLU A 17 9.01 -19.39 0.62
C GLU A 17 8.58 -19.62 -0.83
N GLU A 18 9.38 -20.38 -1.58
CA GLU A 18 9.07 -20.77 -2.95
C GLU A 18 7.70 -21.45 -3.05
N GLY A 19 6.89 -21.02 -3.99
CA GLY A 19 5.53 -21.51 -4.18
C GLY A 19 4.52 -21.05 -3.13
N SER A 20 4.95 -20.28 -2.11
CA SER A 20 4.02 -19.69 -1.16
C SER A 20 3.21 -18.57 -1.77
N LYS A 21 1.96 -18.43 -1.35
CA LYS A 21 1.09 -17.32 -1.73
C LYS A 21 0.31 -16.82 -0.52
N ILE A 22 0.37 -15.52 -0.30
CA ILE A 22 -0.56 -14.82 0.60
C ILE A 22 -1.62 -14.17 -0.30
N LEU A 23 -2.86 -14.63 -0.17
CA LEU A 23 -4.03 -14.00 -0.79
C LEU A 23 -4.67 -13.07 0.23
N PHE A 24 -4.80 -11.80 -0.12
CA PHE A 24 -5.43 -10.83 0.77
C PHE A 24 -6.96 -10.90 0.65
N SER A 25 -7.63 -10.68 1.77
CA SER A 25 -9.08 -10.66 1.84
C SER A 25 -9.66 -9.55 0.97
N ASN A 26 -10.80 -9.82 0.37
CA ASN A 26 -11.58 -8.84 -0.40
C ASN A 26 -12.73 -8.23 0.42
N ARG A 27 -12.75 -8.46 1.73
CA ARG A 27 -13.77 -7.91 2.62
C ARG A 27 -13.24 -6.65 3.30
N PRO A 28 -13.87 -5.48 3.13
CA PRO A 28 -13.39 -4.22 3.71
C PRO A 28 -13.25 -4.25 5.23
N GLU A 29 -14.12 -4.99 5.92
CA GLU A 29 -14.09 -5.12 7.38
C GLU A 29 -12.79 -5.75 7.92
N ASP A 30 -12.08 -6.54 7.11
CA ASP A 30 -10.80 -7.15 7.49
C ASP A 30 -9.62 -6.14 7.50
N TYR A 31 -9.89 -4.89 7.10
CA TYR A 31 -8.94 -3.77 7.06
C TYR A 31 -9.29 -2.66 8.07
N LEU A 32 -10.16 -2.97 9.00
CA LEU A 32 -10.50 -2.10 10.13
C LEU A 32 -9.77 -2.55 11.41
N PRO A 33 -9.53 -1.64 12.37
CA PRO A 33 -9.92 -0.25 12.35
C PRO A 33 -9.10 0.58 11.34
N VAL A 34 -9.61 1.74 10.95
CA VAL A 34 -8.86 2.68 10.09
C VAL A 34 -7.54 3.06 10.74
N VAL A 35 -6.53 3.26 9.90
CA VAL A 35 -5.20 3.67 10.33
C VAL A 35 -4.80 5.00 9.66
N PHE A 36 -3.80 5.65 10.20
CA PHE A 36 -3.21 6.81 9.52
C PHE A 36 -2.60 6.36 8.20
N THR A 37 -3.01 6.98 7.10
CA THR A 37 -2.53 6.73 5.75
C THR A 37 -2.26 8.04 5.03
N ARG A 38 -1.62 7.94 3.87
CA ARG A 38 -1.58 9.01 2.88
C ARG A 38 -2.23 8.50 1.61
N TRP A 39 -3.38 9.06 1.26
CA TRP A 39 -4.17 8.64 0.11
C TRP A 39 -4.02 9.65 -1.03
N GLU A 40 -3.45 9.22 -2.16
CA GLU A 40 -3.11 10.07 -3.32
C GLU A 40 -2.47 11.42 -2.89
N GLY A 41 -1.47 11.36 -1.99
CA GLY A 41 -0.73 12.53 -1.54
C GLY A 41 -1.34 13.30 -0.35
N VAL A 42 -2.51 12.90 0.18
CA VAL A 42 -3.18 13.58 1.29
C VAL A 42 -3.32 12.69 2.51
N GLU A 43 -2.86 13.17 3.66
CA GLU A 43 -2.94 12.45 4.94
C GLU A 43 -4.38 12.33 5.45
N CYS A 44 -4.77 11.13 5.87
CA CYS A 44 -6.09 10.83 6.42
C CYS A 44 -6.08 9.55 7.26
N PHE A 45 -7.22 9.20 7.82
CA PHE A 45 -7.48 7.88 8.38
C PHE A 45 -8.42 7.12 7.44
N ASN A 46 -7.95 5.99 6.94
CA ASN A 46 -8.65 5.17 5.97
C ASN A 46 -8.46 3.67 6.29
N TYR A 47 -9.11 2.79 5.55
CA TYR A 47 -8.84 1.35 5.60
C TYR A 47 -7.34 1.08 5.56
N SER A 48 -6.91 0.14 6.40
CA SER A 48 -5.50 -0.23 6.44
C SER A 48 -5.03 -0.71 5.06
N PRO A 49 -3.84 -0.31 4.60
CA PRO A 49 -3.16 -1.01 3.52
C PRO A 49 -3.06 -2.52 3.79
N LEU A 50 -2.93 -3.33 2.73
CA LEU A 50 -2.85 -4.78 2.88
C LEU A 50 -1.60 -5.16 3.68
N ILE A 51 -0.49 -4.47 3.44
CA ILE A 51 0.72 -4.53 4.28
C ILE A 51 1.00 -3.11 4.77
N TYR A 52 1.15 -2.96 6.07
CA TYR A 52 1.29 -1.67 6.71
C TYR A 52 2.41 -1.66 7.76
N ALA A 53 3.20 -0.60 7.76
CA ALA A 53 4.09 -0.28 8.87
C ALA A 53 4.13 1.24 9.08
N LYS A 54 4.25 1.66 10.32
CA LYS A 54 4.41 3.07 10.69
C LYS A 54 5.37 3.20 11.85
N ASP A 55 6.26 4.21 11.78
CA ASP A 55 7.27 4.49 12.80
C ASP A 55 8.14 3.24 13.10
N CYS A 56 8.60 2.54 12.05
CA CYS A 56 9.33 1.28 12.16
C CYS A 56 10.70 1.36 11.47
N GLU A 57 11.61 0.47 11.88
CA GLU A 57 12.95 0.36 11.31
C GLU A 57 13.35 -1.11 11.07
N HIS A 58 14.31 -1.32 10.15
CA HIS A 58 14.86 -2.63 9.84
C HIS A 58 13.78 -3.65 9.45
N ILE A 59 12.97 -3.32 8.45
CA ILE A 59 11.94 -4.20 7.90
C ILE A 59 12.45 -4.83 6.61
N THR A 60 12.35 -6.14 6.52
CA THR A 60 12.64 -6.88 5.29
C THR A 60 11.42 -7.71 4.86
N ILE A 61 11.04 -7.59 3.59
CA ILE A 61 10.16 -8.56 2.93
C ILE A 61 10.98 -9.21 1.82
N SER A 62 11.09 -10.54 1.83
CA SER A 62 11.96 -11.23 0.88
C SER A 62 11.48 -12.65 0.56
N GLY A 63 12.09 -13.26 -0.48
CA GLY A 63 11.87 -14.65 -0.87
C GLY A 63 10.97 -14.82 -2.08
N PRO A 64 11.02 -15.97 -2.77
CA PRO A 64 10.45 -16.16 -4.11
C PRO A 64 8.93 -16.43 -4.15
N GLY A 65 8.21 -16.10 -3.07
CA GLY A 65 6.76 -16.28 -3.02
C GLY A 65 5.96 -15.13 -3.64
N THR A 66 4.65 -15.20 -3.50
CA THR A 66 3.70 -14.25 -4.11
C THR A 66 2.80 -13.60 -3.08
N LEU A 67 2.61 -12.30 -3.23
CA LEU A 67 1.59 -11.51 -2.55
C LEU A 67 0.50 -11.16 -3.56
N ASP A 68 -0.73 -11.61 -3.33
CA ASP A 68 -1.87 -11.39 -4.22
C ASP A 68 -2.92 -10.52 -3.51
N GLY A 69 -3.06 -9.29 -3.99
CA GLY A 69 -3.94 -8.29 -3.37
C GLY A 69 -5.43 -8.52 -3.58
N ASN A 70 -5.82 -9.50 -4.45
CA ASN A 70 -7.22 -9.77 -4.75
C ASN A 70 -8.00 -8.49 -5.18
N GLY A 71 -7.28 -7.58 -5.84
CA GLY A 71 -7.69 -6.18 -6.02
C GLY A 71 -8.93 -5.98 -6.89
N SER A 72 -9.28 -6.95 -7.74
CA SER A 72 -10.45 -6.85 -8.62
C SER A 72 -11.76 -6.58 -7.85
N ALA A 73 -11.85 -7.02 -6.61
CA ALA A 73 -12.98 -6.75 -5.73
C ALA A 73 -13.09 -5.27 -5.32
N TRP A 74 -11.99 -4.53 -5.37
CA TRP A 74 -11.91 -3.12 -4.99
C TRP A 74 -12.06 -2.16 -6.18
N TRP A 75 -11.78 -2.60 -7.42
CA TRP A 75 -11.67 -1.70 -8.57
C TRP A 75 -12.96 -0.95 -8.91
N HIS A 76 -14.11 -1.50 -8.58
CA HIS A 76 -15.38 -0.81 -8.77
C HIS A 76 -15.50 0.45 -7.90
N TRP A 77 -14.77 0.52 -6.76
CA TRP A 77 -14.74 1.70 -5.90
C TRP A 77 -14.16 2.94 -6.60
N LYS A 78 -13.33 2.75 -7.65
CA LYS A 78 -12.83 3.88 -8.46
C LYS A 78 -13.93 4.80 -8.95
N LYS A 79 -15.09 4.24 -9.29
CA LYS A 79 -16.24 5.01 -9.76
C LYS A 79 -17.04 5.66 -8.62
N LEU A 80 -16.85 5.23 -7.39
CA LEU A 80 -17.60 5.68 -6.22
C LEU A 80 -16.82 6.68 -5.37
N GLN A 81 -15.49 6.61 -5.40
CA GLN A 81 -14.59 7.33 -4.50
C GLN A 81 -14.56 8.86 -4.69
N GLN A 82 -15.04 9.40 -5.82
CA GLN A 82 -14.83 10.82 -6.16
C GLN A 82 -15.34 11.77 -5.07
N ASN A 83 -16.50 11.51 -4.51
CA ASN A 83 -17.05 12.37 -3.44
C ASN A 83 -16.16 12.38 -2.18
N ALA A 84 -15.64 11.23 -1.80
CA ALA A 84 -14.74 11.13 -0.64
C ALA A 84 -13.38 11.78 -0.94
N ALA A 85 -12.84 11.60 -2.14
CA ALA A 85 -11.61 12.26 -2.59
C ALA A 85 -11.75 13.79 -2.55
N ASP A 86 -12.85 14.32 -3.08
CA ASP A 86 -13.13 15.77 -3.05
C ASP A 86 -13.26 16.30 -1.61
N ARG A 87 -13.91 15.54 -0.72
CA ARG A 87 -14.00 15.88 0.70
C ARG A 87 -12.64 15.87 1.38
N LEU A 88 -11.78 14.93 1.03
CA LEU A 88 -10.42 14.82 1.57
C LEU A 88 -9.58 16.04 1.17
N ILE A 89 -9.55 16.37 -0.13
CA ILE A 89 -8.84 17.54 -0.67
C ILE A 89 -9.39 18.83 -0.06
N TRP A 90 -10.72 18.95 0.04
CA TRP A 90 -11.35 20.10 0.67
C TRP A 90 -10.93 20.23 2.15
N ALA A 91 -10.94 19.14 2.91
CA ALA A 91 -10.55 19.14 4.31
C ALA A 91 -9.08 19.56 4.49
N GLU A 92 -8.18 19.09 3.63
CA GLU A 92 -6.79 19.51 3.61
C GLU A 92 -6.66 21.01 3.33
N SER A 93 -7.32 21.51 2.29
CA SER A 93 -7.28 22.93 1.90
C SER A 93 -7.78 23.89 3.00
N ARG A 94 -8.56 23.36 3.95
CA ARG A 94 -9.07 24.09 5.13
C ARG A 94 -8.22 23.91 6.39
N GLY A 95 -7.11 23.18 6.29
CA GLY A 95 -6.24 22.91 7.43
C GLY A 95 -6.89 22.02 8.50
N ILE A 96 -7.91 21.22 8.14
CA ILE A 96 -8.47 20.23 9.06
C ILE A 96 -7.38 19.20 9.36
N ALA A 97 -7.13 18.92 10.64
CA ALA A 97 -6.05 18.02 11.03
C ALA A 97 -6.29 16.60 10.48
N PRO A 98 -5.23 15.85 10.08
CA PRO A 98 -5.36 14.50 9.53
C PRO A 98 -6.19 13.55 10.39
N LYS A 99 -6.08 13.65 11.74
CA LYS A 99 -6.87 12.83 12.68
C LYS A 99 -8.39 13.02 12.57
N ASP A 100 -8.82 14.13 11.97
CA ASP A 100 -10.24 14.48 11.79
C ASP A 100 -10.71 14.19 10.35
N ARG A 101 -9.83 13.71 9.48
CA ARG A 101 -10.09 13.28 8.09
C ARG A 101 -10.29 11.77 8.08
N ILE A 102 -11.47 11.29 8.47
CA ILE A 102 -11.75 9.87 8.67
C ILE A 102 -12.66 9.35 7.55
N PHE A 103 -12.22 8.27 6.90
CA PHE A 103 -12.92 7.57 5.82
C PHE A 103 -13.02 6.08 6.19
N ALA A 104 -14.08 5.71 6.90
CA ALA A 104 -14.20 4.41 7.57
C ALA A 104 -15.34 3.55 7.03
N THR A 105 -16.00 3.98 5.97
CA THR A 105 -17.18 3.31 5.43
C THR A 105 -17.01 2.93 3.97
N GLU A 106 -17.66 1.86 3.54
CA GLU A 106 -17.68 1.47 2.13
C GLU A 106 -18.27 2.55 1.23
N ALA A 107 -19.15 3.42 1.76
CA ALA A 107 -19.70 4.56 1.02
C ALA A 107 -18.64 5.62 0.68
N ASP A 108 -17.53 5.69 1.44
CA ASP A 108 -16.40 6.55 1.12
C ASP A 108 -15.61 6.00 -0.06
N ALA A 109 -15.55 4.69 -0.17
CA ALA A 109 -14.91 3.95 -1.27
C ALA A 109 -13.45 4.36 -1.56
N LEU A 110 -12.72 4.86 -0.56
CA LEU A 110 -11.28 5.10 -0.69
C LEU A 110 -10.53 3.78 -0.58
N ARG A 111 -10.05 3.29 -1.72
CA ARG A 111 -9.32 2.02 -1.80
C ARG A 111 -8.01 2.07 -1.00
N PRO A 112 -7.65 1.03 -0.25
CA PRO A 112 -6.35 0.97 0.40
C PRO A 112 -5.21 0.76 -0.61
N SER A 113 -4.02 1.26 -0.32
CA SER A 113 -2.79 0.85 -1.02
C SER A 113 -2.48 -0.62 -0.74
N PHE A 114 -1.73 -1.28 -1.62
CA PHE A 114 -1.27 -2.64 -1.33
C PHE A 114 -0.28 -2.63 -0.16
N MET A 115 0.83 -1.89 -0.28
CA MET A 115 1.79 -1.70 0.79
C MET A 115 1.94 -0.21 1.08
N GLN A 116 1.86 0.17 2.34
CA GLN A 116 2.22 1.52 2.74
C GLN A 116 3.10 1.49 3.98
N PHE A 117 4.26 2.10 3.85
CA PHE A 117 5.23 2.27 4.93
C PHE A 117 5.33 3.77 5.23
N ILE A 118 5.12 4.17 6.47
CA ILE A 118 5.09 5.59 6.85
C ILE A 118 6.13 5.84 7.95
N ASP A 119 6.99 6.85 7.75
CA ASP A 119 8.08 7.17 8.68
C ASP A 119 8.91 5.92 9.04
N CYS A 120 9.27 5.12 8.03
CA CYS A 120 10.08 3.92 8.23
C CYS A 120 11.51 4.11 7.70
N HIS A 121 12.47 3.44 8.36
CA HIS A 121 13.90 3.48 8.00
C HIS A 121 14.43 2.07 7.72
N ASP A 122 15.38 1.96 6.78
CA ASP A 122 16.00 0.69 6.39
C ASP A 122 14.95 -0.36 6.00
N LEU A 123 14.28 -0.08 4.88
CA LEU A 123 13.25 -0.94 4.29
C LEU A 123 13.84 -1.71 3.11
N ILE A 124 13.82 -3.03 3.17
CA ILE A 124 14.31 -3.92 2.13
C ILE A 124 13.17 -4.78 1.58
N LEU A 125 12.88 -4.63 0.29
CA LEU A 125 11.88 -5.39 -0.45
C LEU A 125 12.59 -6.14 -1.58
N ARG A 126 12.60 -7.49 -1.56
CA ARG A 126 13.36 -8.22 -2.58
C ARG A 126 12.86 -9.61 -2.89
N ASP A 127 13.03 -10.01 -4.15
CA ASP A 127 12.92 -11.39 -4.64
C ASP A 127 11.50 -11.97 -4.67
N PHE A 128 10.44 -11.17 -4.59
CA PHE A 128 9.05 -11.66 -4.60
C PHE A 128 8.20 -11.07 -5.72
N THR A 129 7.05 -11.67 -5.91
CA THR A 129 6.04 -11.23 -6.87
C THR A 129 4.85 -10.61 -6.16
N ILE A 130 4.36 -9.49 -6.70
CA ILE A 130 3.13 -8.82 -6.27
C ILE A 130 2.14 -8.86 -7.43
N THR A 131 0.89 -9.23 -7.15
CA THR A 131 -0.17 -9.27 -8.16
C THR A 131 -1.46 -8.64 -7.65
N ASN A 132 -2.27 -8.15 -8.57
CA ASN A 132 -3.66 -7.74 -8.31
C ASN A 132 -3.82 -6.72 -7.18
N GLY A 133 -3.12 -5.59 -7.25
CA GLY A 133 -3.26 -4.50 -6.28
C GLY A 133 -4.66 -3.87 -6.28
N PRO A 134 -5.17 -3.41 -5.13
CA PRO A 134 -6.43 -2.66 -5.05
C PRO A 134 -6.28 -1.22 -5.58
N GLN A 135 -5.12 -0.62 -5.37
CA GLN A 135 -4.68 0.73 -5.78
C GLN A 135 -3.14 0.76 -5.79
N TRP A 136 -2.48 1.88 -5.57
CA TRP A 136 -1.02 2.07 -5.51
C TRP A 136 -0.34 0.89 -4.82
N THR A 137 0.66 0.29 -5.48
CA THR A 137 1.16 -1.00 -5.04
C THR A 137 2.21 -0.87 -3.94
N ILE A 138 3.33 -0.21 -4.18
CA ILE A 138 4.38 -0.01 -3.17
C ILE A 138 4.48 1.48 -2.89
N HIS A 139 4.05 1.91 -1.71
CA HIS A 139 3.91 3.31 -1.35
C HIS A 139 4.65 3.64 -0.03
N PRO A 140 5.98 3.79 -0.08
CA PRO A 140 6.71 4.36 1.04
C PRO A 140 6.45 5.87 1.12
N VAL A 141 6.19 6.36 2.34
CA VAL A 141 5.86 7.76 2.66
C VAL A 141 6.78 8.23 3.78
N TYR A 142 7.49 9.33 3.58
CA TYR A 142 8.44 9.87 4.56
C TYR A 142 9.51 8.85 5.01
N CYS A 143 9.83 7.88 4.16
CA CYS A 143 10.79 6.83 4.47
C CYS A 143 12.21 7.21 4.05
N SER A 144 13.21 6.61 4.69
CA SER A 144 14.61 6.70 4.27
C SER A 144 15.25 5.32 4.13
N ASP A 145 16.28 5.23 3.27
CA ASP A 145 17.03 4.01 3.00
C ASP A 145 16.13 2.86 2.55
N VAL A 146 15.40 3.09 1.46
CA VAL A 146 14.46 2.12 0.88
C VAL A 146 15.12 1.41 -0.30
N THR A 147 15.21 0.09 -0.23
CA THR A 147 15.72 -0.75 -1.32
C THR A 147 14.65 -1.70 -1.85
N ALA A 148 14.35 -1.59 -3.14
CA ALA A 148 13.53 -2.55 -3.88
C ALA A 148 14.40 -3.24 -4.94
N ARG A 149 14.56 -4.56 -4.85
CA ARG A 149 15.42 -5.32 -5.75
C ARG A 149 14.75 -6.60 -6.22
N ASN A 150 14.89 -6.91 -7.53
CA ASN A 150 14.41 -8.16 -8.13
C ASN A 150 12.93 -8.44 -7.80
N LEU A 151 12.10 -7.39 -7.85
CA LEU A 151 10.65 -7.50 -7.68
C LEU A 151 9.97 -7.70 -9.02
N THR A 152 8.87 -8.44 -9.02
CA THR A 152 7.95 -8.53 -10.15
C THR A 152 6.58 -8.02 -9.69
N VAL A 153 6.13 -6.90 -10.26
CA VAL A 153 4.83 -6.28 -9.96
C VAL A 153 3.92 -6.38 -11.17
N LEU A 154 2.86 -7.17 -11.06
CA LEU A 154 1.89 -7.44 -12.12
C LEU A 154 0.48 -7.07 -11.64
N THR A 155 -0.02 -5.94 -12.10
CA THR A 155 -1.33 -5.43 -11.67
C THR A 155 -1.98 -4.63 -12.81
N GLU A 156 -3.27 -4.82 -13.06
CA GLU A 156 -3.97 -4.27 -14.24
C GLU A 156 -5.14 -3.35 -13.87
N GLY A 157 -5.36 -3.14 -12.59
CA GLY A 157 -6.49 -2.34 -12.09
C GLY A 157 -6.30 -0.83 -12.25
N PRO A 158 -7.35 -0.05 -12.09
CA PRO A 158 -7.25 1.41 -12.14
C PRO A 158 -6.42 1.94 -10.96
N ASN A 159 -5.48 2.86 -11.24
CA ASN A 159 -4.52 3.43 -10.29
C ASN A 159 -3.69 2.37 -9.54
N THR A 160 -3.37 1.26 -10.22
CA THR A 160 -2.46 0.27 -9.66
C THR A 160 -1.04 0.58 -10.10
N ASP A 161 -0.55 1.74 -9.66
CA ASP A 161 0.82 2.18 -9.86
C ASP A 161 1.80 1.19 -9.20
N GLY A 162 2.99 1.06 -9.76
CA GLY A 162 3.96 0.08 -9.27
C GLY A 162 4.67 0.50 -8.01
N PHE A 163 5.38 1.63 -8.05
CA PHE A 163 6.18 2.12 -6.93
C PHE A 163 6.07 3.63 -6.79
N ASN A 164 5.50 4.12 -5.71
CA ASN A 164 5.26 5.53 -5.46
C ASN A 164 6.07 6.03 -4.25
N PRO A 165 7.36 6.41 -4.42
CA PRO A 165 8.14 6.95 -3.32
C PRO A 165 7.70 8.39 -3.03
N ASP A 166 6.97 8.57 -1.94
CA ASP A 166 6.39 9.85 -1.57
C ASP A 166 7.19 10.50 -0.42
N SER A 167 7.85 11.61 -0.72
CA SER A 167 8.65 12.36 0.28
C SER A 167 9.72 11.49 0.97
N CYS A 168 10.40 10.64 0.20
CA CYS A 168 11.40 9.69 0.68
C CYS A 168 12.83 10.13 0.37
N GLU A 169 13.80 9.59 1.11
CA GLU A 169 15.24 9.79 0.91
C GLU A 169 15.94 8.45 0.64
N ASN A 170 17.00 8.44 -0.19
CA ASN A 170 17.83 7.26 -0.47
C ASN A 170 17.01 6.06 -0.94
N VAL A 171 16.26 6.21 -2.03
CA VAL A 171 15.47 5.14 -2.63
C VAL A 171 16.23 4.48 -3.77
N LEU A 172 16.47 3.19 -3.67
CA LEU A 172 17.08 2.37 -4.73
C LEU A 172 16.05 1.36 -5.27
N ILE A 173 15.81 1.41 -6.57
CA ILE A 173 14.99 0.43 -7.30
C ILE A 173 15.87 -0.17 -8.38
N GLU A 174 16.16 -1.47 -8.29
CA GLU A 174 17.01 -2.15 -9.27
C GLU A 174 16.51 -3.56 -9.61
N ASP A 175 16.76 -3.98 -10.84
CA ASP A 175 16.40 -5.32 -11.34
C ASP A 175 14.90 -5.66 -11.17
N CYS A 176 14.01 -4.65 -11.10
CA CYS A 176 12.59 -4.83 -10.94
C CYS A 176 11.84 -4.83 -12.27
N THR A 177 10.74 -5.58 -12.33
CA THR A 177 9.82 -5.61 -13.46
C THR A 177 8.47 -5.08 -13.03
N PHE A 178 7.96 -4.06 -13.73
CA PHE A 178 6.64 -3.48 -13.50
C PHE A 178 5.77 -3.64 -14.75
N SER A 179 4.59 -4.23 -14.57
CA SER A 179 3.51 -4.26 -15.56
C SER A 179 2.24 -3.86 -14.83
N THR A 180 1.84 -2.62 -14.99
CA THR A 180 0.88 -1.93 -14.13
C THR A 180 -0.30 -1.35 -14.91
N GLY A 181 -1.41 -1.12 -14.23
CA GLY A 181 -2.59 -0.49 -14.81
C GLY A 181 -2.55 1.04 -14.82
N ASP A 182 -1.50 1.63 -14.23
CA ASP A 182 -1.21 3.07 -14.20
C ASP A 182 0.31 3.25 -14.20
N ASP A 183 0.87 4.28 -13.58
CA ASP A 183 2.30 4.57 -13.60
C ASP A 183 3.16 3.41 -13.04
N CYS A 184 4.30 3.16 -13.65
CA CYS A 184 5.24 2.14 -13.14
C CYS A 184 6.04 2.64 -11.93
N ILE A 185 6.48 3.92 -11.96
CA ILE A 185 7.15 4.64 -10.88
C ILE A 185 6.72 6.08 -10.94
#